data_52719c9795a9089b2f1c1e7d18d5edd0
#
_entry.id   52719c9795a9089b2f1c1e7d18d5edd0
#
_cell.length_a   1.000
_cell.length_b   1.000
_cell.length_c   1.000
_cell.angle_alpha   90.00
_cell.angle_beta   90.00
_cell.angle_gamma   90.00
#
_symmetry.space_group_name_H-M   'P 1'
#
loop_
_entity.id
_entity.type
_entity.pdbx_description
1 polymer ?
#
loop_
_entity_poly.entity_id
_entity_poly.type
_entity_poly.pdbx_seq_one_letter_code
_entity_poly.pdbx_strand_id
1 'polypeptide(L)'
;DVVARLGGEEFVALLPDTDLNGAQSIAQALVTAMAEQQDPVVGTITISAGVATMRGAEDTGAAMLRRGDAALYEAKGQGRNRVCVEA
;
A
#
# COMPACT_ATOMS: atom_id res chain seq x y z
N ASP A 1 -7.36 -12.89 0.91
CA ASP A 1 -6.27 -12.17 1.57
C ASP A 1 -5.83 -10.99 0.73
N VAL A 2 -5.29 -9.99 1.38
CA VAL A 2 -4.82 -8.76 0.74
C VAL A 2 -3.42 -8.47 1.22
N VAL A 3 -2.56 -8.02 0.31
CA VAL A 3 -1.22 -7.54 0.61
C VAL A 3 -1.17 -6.04 0.38
N ALA A 4 -0.72 -5.30 1.38
CA ALA A 4 -0.39 -3.89 1.23
C ALA A 4 1.14 -3.73 1.27
N ARG A 5 1.69 -3.09 0.26
CA ARG A 5 3.10 -2.76 0.14
C ARG A 5 3.27 -1.26 0.35
N LEU A 6 4.08 -0.88 1.33
CA LEU A 6 4.29 0.51 1.71
C LEU A 6 5.71 0.92 1.34
N GLY A 7 5.84 2.08 0.70
CA GLY A 7 7.13 2.63 0.32
C GLY A 7 7.47 3.89 1.11
N GLY A 8 8.70 4.03 1.37
CA GLY A 8 9.32 4.99 2.28
C GLY A 8 10.41 4.24 3.03
N GLU A 9 10.06 3.44 4.02
CA GLU A 9 10.73 2.19 4.31
C GLU A 9 9.77 1.08 3.89
N GLU A 10 10.28 0.02 3.28
CA GLU A 10 9.41 -0.96 2.65
C GLU A 10 8.81 -1.93 3.67
N PHE A 11 7.51 -1.81 3.86
CA PHE A 11 6.72 -2.71 4.68
C PHE A 11 5.78 -3.52 3.82
N VAL A 12 5.51 -4.75 4.24
CA VAL A 12 4.45 -5.57 3.70
C VAL A 12 3.49 -5.90 4.83
N ALA A 13 2.22 -5.58 4.66
CA ALA A 13 1.17 -5.97 5.57
C ALA A 13 0.26 -6.99 4.89
N LEU A 14 0.07 -8.14 5.53
CA LEU A 14 -0.91 -9.13 5.11
C LEU A 14 -2.17 -8.91 5.94
N LEU A 15 -3.29 -8.71 5.24
CA LEU A 15 -4.58 -8.44 5.86
C LEU A 15 -5.53 -9.61 5.59
N PRO A 16 -5.58 -10.60 6.48
CA PRO A 16 -6.51 -11.72 6.32
C PRO A 16 -7.95 -11.25 6.50
N ASP A 17 -8.87 -11.94 5.85
CA ASP A 17 -10.31 -11.66 5.92
C ASP A 17 -10.69 -10.21 5.57
N THR A 18 -9.87 -9.55 4.76
CA THR A 18 -10.07 -8.17 4.34
C THR A 18 -10.20 -8.14 2.82
N ASP A 19 -11.20 -7.43 2.32
CA ASP A 19 -11.35 -7.23 0.88
C ASP A 19 -10.53 -6.05 0.37
N LEU A 20 -10.52 -5.85 -0.95
CA LEU A 20 -9.74 -4.79 -1.57
C LEU A 20 -10.18 -3.40 -1.08
N ASN A 21 -11.48 -3.18 -0.94
CA ASN A 21 -12.00 -1.89 -0.46
C ASN A 21 -11.58 -1.62 0.99
N GLY A 22 -11.66 -2.63 1.85
CA GLY A 22 -11.22 -2.52 3.24
C GLY A 22 -9.73 -2.23 3.35
N ALA A 23 -8.92 -2.93 2.56
CA ALA A 23 -7.47 -2.73 2.55
C ALA A 23 -7.10 -1.35 1.99
N GLN A 24 -7.78 -0.90 0.95
CA GLN A 24 -7.57 0.44 0.39
C GLN A 24 -7.90 1.53 1.42
N SER A 25 -8.99 1.36 2.17
CA SER A 25 -9.36 2.29 3.23
C SER A 25 -8.33 2.35 4.35
N ILE A 26 -7.82 1.21 4.77
CA ILE A 26 -6.77 1.13 5.78
C ILE A 26 -5.48 1.79 5.28
N ALA A 27 -5.07 1.48 4.06
CA ALA A 27 -3.86 2.06 3.46
C ALA A 27 -4.00 3.59 3.30
N GLN A 28 -5.16 4.06 2.87
CA GLN A 28 -5.43 5.49 2.73
C GLN A 28 -5.40 6.21 4.09
N ALA A 29 -5.93 5.59 5.13
CA ALA A 29 -5.86 6.13 6.48
C ALA A 29 -4.42 6.28 6.96
N LEU A 30 -3.56 5.29 6.67
CA LEU A 30 -2.14 5.35 7.01
C LEU A 30 -1.41 6.44 6.23
N VAL A 31 -1.66 6.55 4.93
CA VAL A 31 -1.07 7.59 4.08
C VAL A 31 -1.45 8.97 4.59
N THR A 32 -2.72 9.19 4.90
CA THR A 32 -3.23 10.45 5.41
C THR A 32 -2.64 10.78 6.78
N ALA A 33 -2.60 9.81 7.68
CA ALA A 33 -2.04 10.00 9.03
C ALA A 33 -0.57 10.39 8.98
N MET A 34 0.22 9.75 8.11
CA MET A 34 1.65 10.08 7.95
C MET A 34 1.83 11.49 7.40
N ALA A 35 1.03 11.90 6.43
CA ALA A 35 1.12 13.23 5.83
C ALA A 35 0.76 14.34 6.82
N GLU A 36 -0.07 14.03 7.81
CA GLU A 36 -0.47 14.97 8.86
C GLU A 36 0.56 15.08 10.00
N GLN A 37 1.48 14.12 10.09
CA GLN A 37 2.55 14.16 11.09
C GLN A 37 3.63 15.16 10.68
N GLN A 38 4.13 15.92 11.65
CA GLN A 38 5.30 16.76 11.44
C GLN A 38 6.39 16.39 12.43
N ASP A 39 7.52 15.96 11.91
CA ASP A 39 8.70 15.73 12.72
C ASP A 39 9.47 17.05 12.89
N PRO A 40 9.88 17.42 14.11
CA PRO A 40 10.59 18.68 14.33
C PRO A 40 11.94 18.80 13.59
N VAL A 41 12.51 17.65 13.19
CA VAL A 41 13.83 17.61 12.55
C VAL A 41 13.71 17.51 11.03
N VAL A 42 12.86 16.58 10.53
CA VAL A 42 12.77 16.29 9.09
C VAL A 42 11.54 16.86 8.41
N GLY A 43 10.60 17.43 9.15
CA GLY A 43 9.37 17.99 8.59
C GLY A 43 8.32 16.92 8.31
N THR A 44 7.57 17.10 7.22
CA THR A 44 6.52 16.16 6.83
C THR A 44 7.11 14.94 6.15
N ILE A 45 6.71 13.75 6.59
CA ILE A 45 7.06 12.47 5.97
C ILE A 45 5.81 11.93 5.29
N THR A 46 5.95 11.49 4.04
CA THR A 46 4.85 10.86 3.31
C THR A 46 5.18 9.42 2.98
N ILE A 47 4.14 8.61 2.84
CA ILE A 47 4.26 7.24 2.36
C ILE A 47 3.40 7.03 1.13
N SER A 48 3.76 6.05 0.33
CA SER A 48 2.95 5.58 -0.79
C SER A 48 2.59 4.13 -0.55
N ALA A 49 1.47 3.68 -1.08
CA ALA A 49 1.01 2.29 -0.88
C ALA A 49 0.51 1.68 -2.17
N GLY A 50 0.82 0.41 -2.35
CA GLY A 50 0.24 -0.44 -3.39
C GLY A 50 -0.52 -1.58 -2.74
N VAL A 51 -1.71 -1.88 -3.24
CA VAL A 51 -2.61 -2.88 -2.66
C VAL A 51 -3.01 -3.92 -3.71
N ALA A 52 -2.93 -5.19 -3.34
CA ALA A 52 -3.31 -6.31 -4.20
C ALA A 52 -4.07 -7.37 -3.40
N THR A 53 -4.97 -8.10 -4.07
CA THR A 53 -5.76 -9.16 -3.46
C THR A 53 -5.45 -10.53 -4.05
N MET A 54 -5.80 -11.57 -3.32
CA MET A 54 -5.81 -12.94 -3.82
C MET A 54 -6.85 -13.08 -4.93
N ARG A 55 -6.43 -13.60 -6.09
CA ARG A 55 -7.30 -13.75 -7.29
C ARG A 55 -7.87 -15.15 -7.45
N GLY A 56 -7.96 -15.90 -6.39
CA GLY A 56 -8.47 -17.26 -6.39
C GLY A 56 -7.49 -18.24 -5.79
N ALA A 57 -7.88 -19.52 -5.73
CA ALA A 57 -7.10 -20.55 -5.05
C ALA A 57 -5.74 -20.83 -5.71
N GLU A 58 -5.59 -20.49 -6.99
CA GLU A 58 -4.34 -20.71 -7.74
C GLU A 58 -3.34 -19.56 -7.62
N ASP A 59 -3.76 -18.42 -7.06
CA ASP A 59 -2.87 -17.30 -6.84
C ASP A 59 -1.89 -17.60 -5.71
N THR A 60 -0.78 -16.92 -5.71
CA THR A 60 0.28 -17.13 -4.72
C THR A 60 0.60 -15.83 -3.99
N GLY A 61 1.19 -15.93 -2.81
CA GLY A 61 1.70 -14.79 -2.09
C GLY A 61 2.73 -14.02 -2.89
N ALA A 62 3.60 -14.73 -3.63
CA ALA A 62 4.61 -14.11 -4.48
C ALA A 62 3.97 -13.30 -5.62
N ALA A 63 2.91 -13.83 -6.25
CA ALA A 63 2.19 -13.12 -7.30
C ALA A 63 1.45 -11.90 -6.76
N MET A 64 0.80 -12.02 -5.60
CA MET A 64 0.16 -10.90 -4.91
C MET A 64 1.18 -9.79 -4.60
N LEU A 65 2.33 -10.18 -4.08
CA LEU A 65 3.38 -9.23 -3.73
C LEU A 65 3.88 -8.47 -4.97
N ARG A 66 4.07 -9.16 -6.09
CA ARG A 66 4.47 -8.52 -7.35
C ARG A 66 3.42 -7.51 -7.81
N ARG A 67 2.13 -7.84 -7.70
CA ARG A 67 1.05 -6.89 -8.06
C ARG A 67 1.00 -5.71 -7.11
N GLY A 68 1.22 -5.92 -5.82
CA GLY A 68 1.33 -4.85 -4.83
C GLY A 68 2.52 -3.94 -5.11
N ASP A 69 3.66 -4.52 -5.48
CA ASP A 69 4.85 -3.76 -5.86
C ASP A 69 4.62 -2.92 -7.12
N ALA A 70 3.93 -3.47 -8.12
CA ALA A 70 3.60 -2.74 -9.34
C ALA A 70 2.67 -1.56 -9.03
N ALA A 71 1.67 -1.76 -8.18
CA ALA A 71 0.77 -0.70 -7.75
C ALA A 71 1.51 0.38 -6.94
N LEU A 72 2.44 -0.02 -6.08
CA LEU A 72 3.29 0.92 -5.34
C LEU A 72 4.16 1.75 -6.28
N TYR A 73 4.76 1.11 -7.28
CA TYR A 73 5.56 1.81 -8.29
C TYR A 73 4.71 2.85 -9.01
N GLU A 74 3.48 2.50 -9.35
CA GLU A 74 2.54 3.43 -9.97
C GLU A 74 2.20 4.60 -9.05
N ALA A 75 1.96 4.36 -7.75
CA ALA A 75 1.72 5.42 -6.78
C ALA A 75 2.91 6.38 -6.69
N LYS A 76 4.13 5.86 -6.69
CA LYS A 76 5.36 6.67 -6.71
C LYS A 76 5.48 7.47 -7.99
N GLY A 77 5.13 6.89 -9.13
CA GLY A 77 5.15 7.55 -10.43
C GLY A 77 4.10 8.66 -10.57
N GLN A 78 2.99 8.54 -9.88
CA GLN A 78 1.91 9.53 -9.90
C GLN A 78 2.10 10.70 -8.92
N GLY A 79 3.19 10.74 -8.19
CA GLY A 79 3.50 11.86 -7.30
C GLY A 79 3.63 11.49 -5.83
N ARG A 80 3.62 10.20 -5.50
CA ARG A 80 3.76 9.71 -4.11
C ARG A 80 2.60 10.13 -3.21
N ASN A 81 2.70 9.89 -1.92
CA ASN A 81 1.69 10.28 -0.92
C ASN A 81 0.27 9.87 -1.34
N ARG A 82 0.11 8.62 -1.75
CA ARG A 82 -1.16 8.09 -2.24
C ARG A 82 -1.19 6.58 -2.21
N VAL A 83 -2.39 6.05 -2.41
CA VAL A 83 -2.63 4.62 -2.56
C VAL A 83 -2.98 4.34 -4.02
N CYS A 84 -2.36 3.31 -4.61
CA CYS A 84 -2.83 2.71 -5.84
C CYS A 84 -3.21 1.25 -5.57
N VAL A 85 -4.22 0.78 -6.26
CA VAL A 85 -4.61 -0.63 -6.21
C VAL A 85 -4.15 -1.34 -7.46
N GLU A 86 -4.04 -2.65 -7.38
CA GLU A 86 -3.68 -3.47 -8.54
C GLU A 86 -4.61 -3.26 -9.73
N ALA A 87 -4.03 -3.31 -10.90
CA ALA A 87 -4.80 -3.19 -12.13
C ALA A 87 -5.65 -4.46 -12.40
#